data_09f05d0480eff9a163abc5be044a8da6
#
_entry.id   09f05d0480eff9a163abc5be044a8da6
#
_cell.length_a   1.000
_cell.length_b   1.000
_cell.length_c   1.000
_cell.angle_alpha   90.00
_cell.angle_beta   90.00
_cell.angle_gamma   90.00
#
_symmetry.space_group_name_H-M   'P 1'
#
loop_
_entity.id
_entity.type
_entity.pdbx_description
1 polymer ?
#
loop_
_entity_poly.entity_id
_entity_poly.type
_entity_poly.pdbx_seq_one_letter_code
_entity_poly.pdbx_strand_id
1 'polypeptide(L)'
;NTLDQVRPHPVLEGMEGEAFYFVHSYVVVPRYPAVTAGQTTHGVPFVSAIARQRLMGVQFHPERSGRAGLRLLENFLRFAKAEAAA
;
A
#
# COMPACT_ATOMS: atom_id res chain seq x y z
N ASN A 1 8.77 -4.12 8.65
CA ASN A 1 7.45 -3.89 9.25
C ASN A 1 6.33 -4.42 8.38
N THR A 2 5.21 -4.70 8.97
CA THR A 2 4.09 -5.31 8.27
C THR A 2 3.01 -4.29 7.92
N LEU A 3 2.22 -4.61 6.91
CA LEU A 3 1.02 -3.87 6.56
C LEU A 3 -0.12 -4.45 7.40
N ASP A 4 -0.53 -3.73 8.45
CA ASP A 4 -1.38 -4.30 9.50
C ASP A 4 -2.88 -4.18 9.24
N GLN A 5 -3.32 -3.05 8.70
CA GLN A 5 -4.71 -2.82 8.38
C GLN A 5 -4.84 -2.37 6.93
N VAL A 6 -5.72 -3.04 6.21
CA VAL A 6 -5.88 -2.81 4.77
C VAL A 6 -7.35 -2.61 4.45
N ARG A 7 -7.67 -1.48 3.82
CA ARG A 7 -8.97 -1.29 3.22
C ARG A 7 -9.00 -2.08 1.91
N PRO A 8 -10.12 -2.73 1.57
CA PRO A 8 -10.21 -3.46 0.31
C PRO A 8 -9.84 -2.59 -0.88
N HIS A 9 -8.83 -3.03 -1.62
CA HIS A 9 -8.36 -2.36 -2.83
C HIS A 9 -7.63 -3.40 -3.68
N PRO A 10 -7.85 -3.43 -5.00
CA PRO A 10 -7.24 -4.47 -5.86
C PRO A 10 -5.72 -4.53 -5.76
N VAL A 11 -5.04 -3.40 -5.62
CA VAL A 11 -3.58 -3.37 -5.54
C VAL A 11 -3.07 -4.00 -4.26
N LEU A 12 -3.86 -3.93 -3.18
CA LEU A 12 -3.47 -4.44 -1.86
C LEU A 12 -4.01 -5.84 -1.58
N GLU A 13 -4.59 -6.51 -2.57
CA GLU A 13 -5.15 -7.84 -2.38
C GLU A 13 -4.08 -8.83 -1.90
N GLY A 14 -4.34 -9.46 -0.75
CA GLY A 14 -3.43 -10.43 -0.16
C GLY A 14 -2.25 -9.84 0.58
N MET A 15 -2.23 -8.52 0.79
CA MET A 15 -1.09 -7.84 1.40
C MET A 15 -1.18 -7.69 2.91
N GLU A 16 -2.37 -7.82 3.51
CA GLU A 16 -2.53 -7.62 4.94
C GLU A 16 -1.67 -8.63 5.72
N GLY A 17 -0.89 -8.13 6.67
CA GLY A 17 0.03 -8.93 7.45
C GLY A 17 1.36 -9.24 6.77
N GLU A 18 1.52 -8.87 5.50
CA GLU A 18 2.77 -9.07 4.79
C GLU A 18 3.82 -8.05 5.22
N ALA A 19 5.08 -8.47 5.21
CA ALA A 19 6.20 -7.60 5.58
C ALA A 19 6.72 -6.84 4.37
N PHE A 20 7.00 -5.56 4.58
CA PHE A 20 7.56 -4.68 3.54
C PHE A 20 8.77 -3.94 4.06
N TYR A 21 9.62 -3.52 3.14
CA TYR A 21 10.83 -2.77 3.43
C TYR A 21 10.51 -1.28 3.55
N PHE A 22 10.80 -0.70 4.72
CA PHE A 22 10.59 0.72 4.99
C PHE A 22 11.91 1.43 5.25
N VAL A 23 12.12 2.55 4.59
CA VAL A 23 13.21 3.49 4.91
C VAL A 23 12.66 4.89 4.73
N HIS A 24 12.29 5.54 5.84
CA HIS A 24 11.77 6.90 5.78
C HIS A 24 11.95 7.61 7.12
N SER A 25 12.02 8.93 7.09
CA SER A 25 12.11 9.76 8.29
C SER A 25 10.81 10.49 8.60
N TYR A 26 9.87 10.50 7.65
CA TYR A 26 8.59 11.20 7.79
C TYR A 26 7.46 10.24 7.49
N VAL A 27 6.31 10.52 8.12
CA VAL A 27 5.07 9.74 7.88
C VAL A 27 4.06 10.64 7.18
N VAL A 28 3.16 10.02 6.44
CA VAL A 28 2.07 10.71 5.76
C VAL A 28 0.88 10.81 6.71
N VAL A 29 0.32 12.01 6.82
CA VAL A 29 -0.94 12.22 7.55
C VAL A 29 -1.94 12.76 6.54
N PRO A 30 -2.81 11.91 5.96
CA PRO A 30 -3.74 12.36 4.95
C PRO A 30 -4.71 13.40 5.48
N ARG A 31 -4.97 14.43 4.68
CA ARG A 31 -6.00 15.41 5.00
C ARG A 31 -7.38 14.77 5.09
N TYR A 32 -7.64 13.79 4.22
CA TYR A 32 -8.91 13.06 4.21
C TYR A 32 -8.64 11.60 4.59
N PRO A 33 -9.03 11.19 5.81
CA PRO A 33 -8.78 9.82 6.27
C PRO A 33 -9.31 8.72 5.35
N ALA A 34 -10.34 9.02 4.58
CA ALA A 34 -10.95 8.06 3.66
C ALA A 34 -9.97 7.55 2.59
N VAL A 35 -8.87 8.27 2.32
CA VAL A 35 -7.86 7.81 1.35
C VAL A 35 -6.90 6.79 1.95
N THR A 36 -6.92 6.59 3.27
CA THR A 36 -6.07 5.60 3.93
C THR A 36 -6.47 4.21 3.48
N ALA A 37 -5.55 3.50 2.85
CA ALA A 37 -5.77 2.14 2.36
C ALA A 37 -5.01 1.10 3.17
N GLY A 38 -3.94 1.49 3.88
CA GLY A 38 -3.18 0.59 4.71
C GLY A 38 -2.48 1.30 5.84
N GLN A 39 -2.24 0.58 6.94
CA GLN A 39 -1.53 1.09 8.09
C GLN A 39 -0.47 0.11 8.55
N THR A 40 0.59 0.65 9.14
CA THR A 40 1.69 -0.10 9.73
C THR A 40 1.97 0.48 11.11
N THR A 41 2.38 -0.36 12.04
CA THR A 41 2.77 0.08 13.39
C THR A 41 4.26 -0.17 13.61
N HIS A 42 4.97 0.89 13.99
CA HIS A 42 6.37 0.80 14.42
C HIS A 42 6.54 1.83 15.53
N GLY A 43 6.32 1.38 16.77
CA GLY A 43 6.20 2.28 17.92
C GLY A 43 4.83 2.91 17.96
N VAL A 44 4.46 3.64 16.90
CA VAL A 44 3.13 4.24 16.73
C VAL A 44 2.56 3.79 15.39
N PRO A 45 1.23 3.74 15.26
CA PRO A 45 0.62 3.46 13.96
C PRO A 45 0.80 4.63 13.00
N PHE A 46 1.02 4.32 11.71
CA PHE A 46 1.09 5.34 10.69
C PHE A 46 0.49 4.82 9.37
N VAL A 47 0.08 5.76 8.51
CA VAL A 47 -0.47 5.42 7.21
C VAL A 47 0.67 4.99 6.28
N SER A 48 0.58 3.78 5.74
CA SER A 48 1.61 3.22 4.87
C SER A 48 1.14 3.02 3.43
N ALA A 49 -0.16 3.15 3.17
CA ALA A 49 -0.69 3.11 1.81
C ALA A 49 -1.91 4.01 1.72
N ILE A 50 -2.04 4.71 0.61
CA ILE A 50 -3.19 5.56 0.30
C ILE A 50 -3.73 5.16 -1.07
N ALA A 51 -5.05 5.35 -1.25
CA ALA A 51 -5.68 5.08 -2.53
C ALA A 51 -6.89 5.99 -2.71
N ARG A 52 -7.02 6.56 -3.90
CA ARG A 52 -8.17 7.37 -4.28
C ARG A 52 -8.37 7.25 -5.77
N GLN A 53 -9.50 6.69 -6.18
CA GLN A 53 -9.80 6.45 -7.59
C GLN A 53 -8.65 5.66 -8.26
N ARG A 54 -7.95 6.23 -9.24
CA ARG A 54 -6.84 5.57 -9.93
C ARG A 54 -5.46 5.91 -9.34
N LEU A 55 -5.44 6.69 -8.26
CA LEU A 55 -4.19 7.08 -7.59
C LEU A 55 -3.92 6.14 -6.43
N MET A 56 -2.68 5.65 -6.35
CA MET A 56 -2.23 4.78 -5.30
C MET A 56 -0.83 5.19 -4.87
N GLY A 57 -0.58 5.23 -3.57
CA GLY A 57 0.75 5.53 -3.04
C GLY A 57 1.07 4.64 -1.85
N VAL A 58 2.34 4.29 -1.68
CA VAL A 58 2.83 3.50 -0.55
C VAL A 58 4.05 4.15 0.05
N GLN A 59 4.23 3.96 1.36
CA GLN A 59 5.37 4.48 2.11
C GLN A 59 6.57 3.55 2.05
N PHE A 60 6.37 2.29 1.73
CA PHE A 60 7.41 1.27 1.68
C PHE A 60 7.94 1.09 0.25
N HIS A 61 8.97 0.24 0.11
CA HIS A 61 9.60 -0.06 -1.16
C HIS A 61 9.19 -1.44 -1.68
N PRO A 62 8.20 -1.55 -2.58
CA PRO A 62 7.78 -2.85 -3.11
C PRO A 62 8.92 -3.60 -3.78
N GLU A 63 9.78 -2.88 -4.51
CA GLU A 63 10.90 -3.48 -5.24
C GLU A 63 11.93 -4.14 -4.31
N ARG A 64 11.92 -3.82 -3.01
CA ARG A 64 12.82 -4.38 -2.01
C ARG A 64 12.09 -5.25 -0.99
N SER A 65 10.86 -5.61 -1.26
CA SER A 65 10.01 -6.33 -0.31
C SER A 65 9.76 -7.77 -0.69
N GLY A 66 10.63 -8.37 -1.51
CA GLY A 66 10.56 -9.78 -1.86
C GLY A 66 9.28 -10.16 -2.58
N ARG A 67 8.73 -11.33 -2.24
CA ARG A 67 7.51 -11.85 -2.88
C ARG A 67 6.30 -10.97 -2.67
N ALA A 68 6.15 -10.41 -1.49
CA ALA A 68 5.03 -9.52 -1.19
C ALA A 68 5.09 -8.27 -2.07
N GLY A 69 6.27 -7.70 -2.25
CA GLY A 69 6.46 -6.57 -3.13
C GLY A 69 6.17 -6.90 -4.59
N LEU A 70 6.64 -8.06 -5.06
CA LEU A 70 6.38 -8.52 -6.42
C LEU A 70 4.88 -8.69 -6.65
N ARG A 71 4.19 -9.31 -5.70
CA ARG A 71 2.74 -9.49 -5.79
C ARG A 71 2.00 -8.15 -5.85
N LEU A 72 2.42 -7.19 -5.05
CA LEU A 72 1.83 -5.85 -5.07
C LEU A 72 2.00 -5.20 -6.44
N LEU A 73 3.18 -5.31 -7.04
CA LEU A 73 3.45 -4.77 -8.37
C LEU A 73 2.61 -5.47 -9.44
N GLU A 74 2.44 -6.79 -9.34
CA GLU A 74 1.56 -7.53 -10.24
C GLU A 74 0.10 -7.07 -10.10
N ASN A 75 -0.37 -6.88 -8.86
CA ASN A 75 -1.71 -6.36 -8.58
C ASN A 75 -1.88 -4.97 -9.20
N PHE A 76 -0.86 -4.14 -9.09
CA PHE A 76 -0.89 -2.80 -9.65
C PHE A 76 -1.03 -2.82 -11.18
N LEU A 77 -0.26 -3.68 -11.85
CA LEU A 77 -0.35 -3.81 -13.30
C LEU A 77 -1.73 -4.29 -13.74
N ARG A 78 -2.31 -5.24 -13.02
CA ARG A 78 -3.65 -5.75 -13.31
C ARG A 78 -4.69 -4.66 -13.12
N PHE A 79 -4.57 -3.89 -12.05
CA PHE A 79 -5.45 -2.76 -11.76
C PHE A 79 -5.36 -1.70 -12.85
N ALA A 80 -4.15 -1.34 -13.28
CA ALA A 80 -3.92 -0.34 -14.32
C ALA A 80 -4.54 -0.77 -15.65
N LYS A 81 -4.41 -2.06 -16.00
CA LYS A 81 -5.01 -2.59 -17.23
C LYS A 81 -6.53 -2.53 -17.18
N ALA A 82 -7.12 -2.91 -16.05
CA ALA A 82 -8.58 -2.89 -15.88
C ALA A 82 -9.11 -1.47 -15.99
N GLU A 83 -8.44 -0.50 -15.38
CA GLU A 83 -8.85 0.91 -15.44
C GLU A 83 -8.71 1.47 -16.86
N ALA A 84 -7.66 1.06 -17.59
CA ALA A 84 -7.46 1.50 -18.96
C ALA A 84 -8.50 0.91 -19.91
N ALA A 85 -9.03 -0.29 -19.59
CA ALA A 85 -10.05 -0.95 -20.40
C ALA A 85 -11.47 -0.43 -20.11
N ALA A 86 -11.65 0.21 -18.98
CA ALA A 86 -12.95 0.79 -18.60
C ALA A 86 -13.17 2.14 -19.30
#